data_24e8ce36bcfb9840c7360eda2b993eb3
#
_entry.id   24e8ce36bcfb9840c7360eda2b993eb3
#
_cell.length_a   1.000
_cell.length_b   1.000
_cell.length_c   1.000
_cell.angle_alpha   90.00
_cell.angle_beta   90.00
_cell.angle_gamma   90.00
#
_symmetry.space_group_name_H-M   'P 1'
#
loop_
_entity.id
_entity.type
_entity.pdbx_description
1 polymer ?
#
loop_
_entity_poly.entity_id
_entity_poly.type
_entity_poly.pdbx_seq_one_letter_code
_entity_poly.pdbx_strand_id
1 'polypeptide(L)'
;WWVVLLVLALLGCFVTINQGFIGVVTMFGKYRRIMRPGLNFKIPFLEQIFKKVSIQNRSVELEFQAVTIDQANVYFKSMLLYSVQNEQEETIQKVAFKFISDKDLMQALIRTVEGSIRAFVSTKRQAEVLNVRRDIVENVKEQVDVALEGWGYHLQDLQINDITFDEAIIASMSKVVASNNLKAAAENEGQALLITKTKAAEAEGNAIKIAAEAERLAAQLRGQGVALFREEVAKGMSQAATEMKQANLDTNVILFSMWVEAIKNFAEYGKGNVIFLDGGSDGMEKTMKQIMAMQQLESKK
;
A
#
# COMPACT_ATOMS: atom_id res chain seq x y z
N TRP A 1 50.13 42.28 58.28
CA TRP A 1 49.12 42.83 57.40
C TRP A 1 49.45 42.57 55.92
N TRP A 2 50.65 42.76 55.44
CA TRP A 2 51.07 42.52 54.08
C TRP A 2 50.95 41.05 53.67
N VAL A 3 51.24 40.10 54.54
CA VAL A 3 51.10 38.67 54.32
C VAL A 3 49.63 38.27 54.14
N VAL A 4 48.71 38.84 54.90
CA VAL A 4 47.30 38.62 54.82
C VAL A 4 46.77 39.17 53.51
N LEU A 5 47.20 40.34 53.07
CA LEU A 5 46.83 40.91 51.77
C LEU A 5 47.37 40.05 50.60
N LEU A 6 48.58 39.51 50.71
CA LEU A 6 49.23 38.66 49.75
C LEU A 6 48.45 37.28 49.61
N VAL A 7 48.06 36.71 50.75
CA VAL A 7 47.26 35.49 50.81
C VAL A 7 45.87 35.72 50.21
N LEU A 8 45.17 36.81 50.51
CA LEU A 8 43.92 37.21 49.96
C LEU A 8 44.01 37.46 48.44
N ALA A 9 45.09 38.08 47.97
CA ALA A 9 45.35 38.27 46.54
C ALA A 9 45.63 36.95 45.86
N LEU A 10 46.34 35.99 46.43
CA LEU A 10 46.61 34.66 45.95
C LEU A 10 45.30 33.81 45.84
N LEU A 11 44.44 33.90 46.88
CA LEU A 11 43.12 33.22 46.84
C LEU A 11 42.23 33.79 45.75
N GLY A 12 42.33 35.08 45.44
CA GLY A 12 41.59 35.72 44.34
C GLY A 12 42.12 35.37 42.95
N CYS A 13 43.27 34.68 42.82
CA CYS A 13 43.83 34.25 41.54
C CYS A 13 43.20 32.98 41.00
N PHE A 14 42.53 32.17 41.80
CA PHE A 14 41.96 30.89 41.40
C PHE A 14 40.47 31.03 41.12
N VAL A 15 40.08 30.52 39.96
CA VAL A 15 38.66 30.47 39.55
C VAL A 15 38.36 29.10 39.00
N THR A 16 37.24 28.54 39.43
CA THR A 16 36.73 27.29 38.92
C THR A 16 35.65 27.52 37.83
N ILE A 17 35.80 26.83 36.75
CA ILE A 17 34.78 26.77 35.67
C ILE A 17 34.15 25.38 35.74
N ASN A 18 32.82 25.33 35.81
CA ASN A 18 32.06 24.08 35.86
C ASN A 18 32.15 23.35 34.52
N GLN A 19 32.06 22.03 34.59
CA GLN A 19 31.96 21.21 33.38
C GLN A 19 30.74 21.59 32.54
N GLY A 20 30.89 21.63 31.22
CA GLY A 20 29.84 22.10 30.30
C GLY A 20 29.84 23.61 30.06
N PHE A 21 30.79 24.37 30.66
CA PHE A 21 30.98 25.81 30.45
C PHE A 21 32.40 26.12 30.06
N ILE A 22 32.57 27.15 29.24
CA ILE A 22 33.85 27.75 28.91
C ILE A 22 33.80 29.22 29.33
N GLY A 23 34.78 29.65 30.13
CA GLY A 23 34.89 31.04 30.55
C GLY A 23 35.64 31.89 29.51
N VAL A 24 35.05 33.01 29.12
CA VAL A 24 35.69 33.98 28.23
C VAL A 24 36.28 35.09 29.08
N VAL A 25 37.59 35.28 28.97
CA VAL A 25 38.34 36.25 29.75
C VAL A 25 38.69 37.46 28.93
N THR A 26 38.40 38.62 29.50
CA THR A 26 38.79 39.91 28.94
C THR A 26 39.80 40.61 29.88
N MET A 27 40.71 41.36 29.28
CA MET A 27 41.66 42.23 29.97
C MET A 27 41.49 43.65 29.44
N PHE A 28 41.15 44.58 30.31
CA PHE A 28 40.78 45.96 29.95
C PHE A 28 39.74 46.05 28.83
N GLY A 29 38.73 45.15 28.87
CA GLY A 29 37.65 45.08 27.86
C GLY A 29 38.02 44.38 26.57
N LYS A 30 39.28 44.03 26.35
CA LYS A 30 39.70 43.28 25.15
C LYS A 30 39.77 41.79 25.43
N TYR A 31 39.30 40.97 24.48
CA TYR A 31 39.46 39.52 24.57
C TYR A 31 40.90 39.11 24.75
N ARG A 32 41.17 38.16 25.64
CA ARG A 32 42.49 37.64 25.91
C ARG A 32 42.63 36.13 25.68
N ARG A 33 41.77 35.33 26.33
CA ARG A 33 41.83 33.87 26.27
C ARG A 33 40.53 33.23 26.74
N ILE A 34 40.40 31.94 26.50
CA ILE A 34 39.34 31.10 27.08
C ILE A 34 39.87 30.34 28.30
N MET A 35 38.98 30.06 29.24
CA MET A 35 39.23 29.18 30.38
C MET A 35 38.37 27.92 30.23
N ARG A 36 39.03 26.76 30.17
CA ARG A 36 38.39 25.46 30.09
C ARG A 36 37.84 25.03 31.44
N PRO A 37 36.93 24.01 31.51
CA PRO A 37 36.44 23.47 32.77
C PRO A 37 37.57 23.02 33.69
N GLY A 38 37.38 23.27 35.00
CA GLY A 38 38.35 22.97 36.03
C GLY A 38 38.90 24.19 36.74
N LEU A 39 40.02 24.02 37.44
CA LEU A 39 40.70 25.08 38.17
C LEU A 39 41.55 25.90 37.19
N ASN A 40 41.28 27.19 37.12
CA ASN A 40 42.00 28.14 36.27
C ASN A 40 42.64 29.25 37.12
N PHE A 41 43.74 29.74 36.61
CA PHE A 41 44.41 30.89 37.19
C PHE A 41 44.04 32.17 36.43
N LYS A 42 43.64 33.22 37.16
CA LYS A 42 43.41 34.57 36.63
C LYS A 42 44.19 35.62 37.39
N ILE A 43 44.58 36.66 36.69
CA ILE A 43 45.22 37.79 37.31
C ILE A 43 44.12 38.69 37.91
N PRO A 44 44.04 38.80 39.25
CA PRO A 44 43.05 39.65 39.87
C PRO A 44 43.29 41.14 39.48
N PHE A 45 42.19 41.89 39.40
CA PHE A 45 42.09 43.28 38.93
C PHE A 45 42.31 43.50 37.41
N LEU A 46 43.12 42.70 36.73
CA LEU A 46 43.40 42.86 35.29
C LEU A 46 42.51 42.00 34.42
N GLU A 47 42.30 40.77 34.81
CA GLU A 47 41.46 39.81 34.05
C GLU A 47 40.06 39.72 34.65
N GLN A 48 39.07 39.81 33.79
CA GLN A 48 37.67 39.61 34.14
C GLN A 48 37.06 38.51 33.31
N ILE A 49 36.19 37.68 33.93
CA ILE A 49 35.38 36.74 33.18
C ILE A 49 34.22 37.52 32.63
N PHE A 50 34.23 37.73 31.31
CA PHE A 50 33.21 38.47 30.62
C PHE A 50 31.89 37.66 30.54
N LYS A 51 31.98 36.39 30.08
CA LYS A 51 30.82 35.49 29.91
C LYS A 51 31.25 34.05 30.14
N LYS A 52 30.37 33.26 30.75
CA LYS A 52 30.49 31.79 30.78
C LYS A 52 29.60 31.24 29.68
N VAL A 53 30.18 30.66 28.64
CA VAL A 53 29.49 30.06 27.50
C VAL A 53 29.19 28.62 27.82
N SER A 54 27.91 28.20 27.71
CA SER A 54 27.52 26.79 27.81
C SER A 54 27.77 26.08 26.49
N ILE A 55 28.50 24.95 26.55
CA ILE A 55 28.72 24.06 25.42
C ILE A 55 27.69 22.92 25.35
N GLN A 56 26.75 22.90 26.29
CA GLN A 56 25.68 21.90 26.36
C GLN A 56 24.61 22.16 25.30
N ASN A 57 23.89 21.11 24.94
CA ASN A 57 22.75 21.23 24.06
C ASN A 57 21.64 22.06 24.70
N ARG A 58 21.07 22.96 23.93
CA ARG A 58 19.95 23.82 24.34
C ARG A 58 18.76 23.58 23.41
N SER A 59 17.58 23.43 23.99
CA SER A 59 16.33 23.33 23.26
C SER A 59 15.50 24.60 23.40
N VAL A 60 14.83 24.97 22.33
CA VAL A 60 13.92 26.09 22.26
C VAL A 60 12.65 25.69 21.57
N GLU A 61 11.53 25.99 22.21
CA GLU A 61 10.23 25.87 21.59
C GLU A 61 9.88 27.17 20.87
N LEU A 62 9.39 27.04 19.65
CA LEU A 62 9.06 28.14 18.76
C LEU A 62 7.61 27.99 18.33
N GLU A 63 6.84 29.06 18.48
CA GLU A 63 5.48 29.16 17.94
C GLU A 63 5.42 30.37 17.00
N PHE A 64 5.00 30.12 15.76
CA PHE A 64 4.90 31.18 14.76
C PHE A 64 3.81 30.85 13.73
N GLN A 65 3.48 31.87 12.98
CA GLN A 65 2.45 31.83 11.95
C GLN A 65 3.06 32.11 10.58
N ALA A 66 2.59 31.35 9.58
CA ALA A 66 2.92 31.57 8.18
C ALA A 66 1.64 31.60 7.34
N VAL A 67 1.73 32.20 6.16
CA VAL A 67 0.60 32.27 5.22
C VAL A 67 0.98 31.50 3.96
N THR A 68 0.10 30.61 3.51
CA THR A 68 0.26 29.84 2.28
C THR A 68 -0.04 30.67 1.03
N ILE A 69 0.25 30.15 -0.16
CA ILE A 69 -0.02 30.82 -1.44
C ILE A 69 -1.52 31.09 -1.66
N ASP A 70 -2.38 30.23 -1.10
CA ASP A 70 -3.84 30.35 -1.12
C ASP A 70 -4.40 31.14 0.09
N GLN A 71 -3.53 31.94 0.73
CA GLN A 71 -3.85 32.86 1.83
C GLN A 71 -4.43 32.19 3.08
N ALA A 72 -4.13 30.90 3.28
CA ALA A 72 -4.48 30.22 4.51
C ALA A 72 -3.44 30.48 5.62
N ASN A 73 -3.92 30.83 6.81
CA ASN A 73 -3.05 30.96 7.99
C ASN A 73 -2.70 29.57 8.52
N VAL A 74 -1.42 29.36 8.72
CA VAL A 74 -0.86 28.11 9.28
C VAL A 74 -0.08 28.43 10.53
N TYR A 75 -0.38 27.74 11.61
CA TYR A 75 0.32 27.83 12.88
C TYR A 75 1.27 26.66 13.04
N PHE A 76 2.51 26.98 13.36
CA PHE A 76 3.58 26.01 13.55
C PHE A 76 4.04 25.99 15.00
N LYS A 77 4.15 24.81 15.57
CA LYS A 77 4.88 24.56 16.80
C LYS A 77 6.10 23.73 16.45
N SER A 78 7.27 24.27 16.73
CA SER A 78 8.54 23.62 16.45
C SER A 78 9.46 23.64 17.66
N MET A 79 10.34 22.66 17.70
CA MET A 79 11.42 22.59 18.69
C MET A 79 12.75 22.57 17.95
N LEU A 80 13.64 23.39 18.40
CA LEU A 80 14.98 23.52 17.85
C LEU A 80 15.99 23.14 18.92
N LEU A 81 16.91 22.26 18.57
CA LEU A 81 18.01 21.82 19.40
C LEU A 81 19.31 22.32 18.79
N TYR A 82 20.08 23.09 19.55
CA TYR A 82 21.34 23.65 19.09
C TYR A 82 22.39 23.60 20.20
N SER A 83 23.65 23.64 19.80
CA SER A 83 24.80 23.70 20.70
C SER A 83 25.90 24.58 20.12
N VAL A 84 26.93 24.84 20.90
CA VAL A 84 28.15 25.47 20.38
C VAL A 84 28.82 24.52 19.40
N GLN A 85 29.27 25.01 18.25
CA GLN A 85 29.79 24.20 17.14
C GLN A 85 31.03 23.38 17.56
N ASN A 86 31.97 24.04 18.23
CA ASN A 86 33.19 23.41 18.78
C ASN A 86 33.76 24.23 19.93
N GLU A 87 34.74 23.67 20.65
CA GLU A 87 35.41 24.31 21.78
C GLU A 87 36.62 25.16 21.37
N GLN A 88 36.76 25.51 20.08
CA GLN A 88 37.84 26.30 19.57
C GLN A 88 37.70 27.77 20.03
N GLU A 89 38.82 28.40 20.23
CA GLU A 89 38.89 29.77 20.74
C GLU A 89 38.11 30.77 19.87
N GLU A 90 38.22 30.65 18.55
CA GLU A 90 37.52 31.52 17.61
C GLU A 90 35.98 31.34 17.68
N THR A 91 35.51 30.11 17.82
CA THR A 91 34.07 29.80 17.93
C THR A 91 33.52 30.36 19.26
N ILE A 92 34.20 30.12 20.37
CA ILE A 92 33.81 30.64 21.69
C ILE A 92 33.82 32.16 21.70
N GLN A 93 34.78 32.79 21.04
CA GLN A 93 34.81 34.24 20.87
C GLN A 93 33.59 34.75 20.08
N LYS A 94 33.21 34.11 18.96
CA LYS A 94 31.99 34.46 18.22
C LYS A 94 30.76 34.36 19.11
N VAL A 95 30.59 33.23 19.82
CA VAL A 95 29.46 33.01 20.74
C VAL A 95 29.36 34.04 21.83
N ALA A 96 30.52 34.44 22.40
CA ALA A 96 30.57 35.39 23.51
C ALA A 96 30.25 36.84 23.10
N PHE A 97 30.73 37.27 21.92
CA PHE A 97 30.71 38.69 21.53
C PHE A 97 29.72 39.01 20.40
N LYS A 98 29.12 38.03 19.72
CA LYS A 98 28.18 38.27 18.62
C LYS A 98 26.86 38.87 19.10
N PHE A 99 26.38 38.46 20.26
CA PHE A 99 25.15 38.94 20.88
C PHE A 99 25.42 39.48 22.27
N ILE A 100 24.76 40.59 22.61
CA ILE A 100 24.88 41.24 23.90
C ILE A 100 24.28 40.35 24.98
N SER A 101 23.13 39.78 24.73
CA SER A 101 22.44 38.91 25.68
C SER A 101 21.96 37.61 25.03
N ASP A 102 21.66 36.59 25.83
CA ASP A 102 21.01 35.35 25.36
C ASP A 102 19.63 35.62 24.80
N LYS A 103 18.98 36.71 25.22
CA LYS A 103 17.71 37.18 24.70
C LYS A 103 17.79 37.61 23.21
N ASP A 104 18.86 38.37 22.88
CA ASP A 104 19.11 38.84 21.52
C ASP A 104 19.40 37.66 20.57
N LEU A 105 20.21 36.71 21.05
CA LEU A 105 20.46 35.46 20.34
C LEU A 105 19.12 34.73 20.04
N MET A 106 18.27 34.60 21.07
CA MET A 106 17.01 33.91 20.96
C MET A 106 16.08 34.60 19.95
N GLN A 107 15.97 35.92 20.00
CA GLN A 107 15.18 36.68 19.05
C GLN A 107 15.67 36.54 17.59
N ALA A 108 17.00 36.59 17.42
CA ALA A 108 17.60 36.38 16.09
C ALA A 108 17.34 34.98 15.58
N LEU A 109 17.43 33.97 16.44
CA LEU A 109 17.14 32.57 16.10
C LEU A 109 15.67 32.38 15.68
N ILE A 110 14.74 32.87 16.51
CA ILE A 110 13.30 32.82 16.20
C ILE A 110 13.01 33.45 14.85
N ARG A 111 13.51 34.66 14.60
CA ARG A 111 13.30 35.37 13.33
C ARG A 111 13.89 34.64 12.13
N THR A 112 15.05 34.03 12.30
CA THR A 112 15.70 33.25 11.22
C THR A 112 14.87 32.02 10.86
N VAL A 113 14.43 31.24 11.85
CA VAL A 113 13.60 30.06 11.64
C VAL A 113 12.25 30.43 11.05
N GLU A 114 11.58 31.45 11.64
CA GLU A 114 10.30 31.95 11.17
C GLU A 114 10.38 32.46 9.71
N GLY A 115 11.42 33.22 9.39
CA GLY A 115 11.65 33.72 8.05
C GLY A 115 11.85 32.60 7.02
N SER A 116 12.65 31.60 7.35
CA SER A 116 12.92 30.46 6.48
C SER A 116 11.66 29.60 6.24
N ILE A 117 10.91 29.31 7.30
CA ILE A 117 9.65 28.53 7.18
C ILE A 117 8.61 29.32 6.42
N ARG A 118 8.46 30.64 6.71
CA ARG A 118 7.51 31.50 5.99
C ARG A 118 7.84 31.58 4.51
N ALA A 119 9.09 31.73 4.13
CA ALA A 119 9.54 31.75 2.75
C ALA A 119 9.19 30.43 2.02
N PHE A 120 9.38 29.30 2.66
CA PHE A 120 9.04 27.99 2.09
C PHE A 120 7.52 27.81 1.97
N VAL A 121 6.77 28.07 3.04
CA VAL A 121 5.32 27.87 3.13
C VAL A 121 4.55 28.77 2.15
N SER A 122 5.02 30.00 1.92
CA SER A 122 4.40 30.94 0.99
C SER A 122 4.37 30.45 -0.46
N THR A 123 5.18 29.44 -0.81
CA THR A 123 5.21 28.81 -2.13
C THR A 123 4.29 27.59 -2.25
N LYS A 124 3.70 27.14 -1.15
CA LYS A 124 2.89 25.91 -1.07
C LYS A 124 1.43 26.22 -0.82
N ARG A 125 0.55 25.30 -1.27
CA ARG A 125 -0.88 25.36 -0.95
C ARG A 125 -1.16 24.71 0.40
N GLN A 126 -2.25 25.11 1.06
CA GLN A 126 -2.66 24.54 2.35
C GLN A 126 -2.72 23.00 2.36
N ALA A 127 -3.26 22.40 1.30
CA ALA A 127 -3.36 20.93 1.18
C ALA A 127 -2.00 20.23 1.09
N GLU A 128 -0.97 20.92 0.60
CA GLU A 128 0.38 20.39 0.44
C GLU A 128 1.21 20.50 1.74
N VAL A 129 0.98 21.55 2.53
CA VAL A 129 1.78 21.88 3.73
C VAL A 129 1.86 20.71 4.72
N LEU A 130 0.75 19.97 4.90
CA LEU A 130 0.72 18.80 5.80
C LEU A 130 1.59 17.64 5.29
N ASN A 131 1.66 17.48 3.96
CA ASN A 131 2.40 16.38 3.32
C ASN A 131 3.90 16.68 3.18
N VAL A 132 4.29 17.96 3.08
CA VAL A 132 5.67 18.38 2.88
C VAL A 132 6.42 18.72 4.18
N ARG A 133 5.91 18.26 5.34
CA ARG A 133 6.56 18.48 6.65
C ARG A 133 8.05 18.16 6.62
N ARG A 134 8.44 17.05 6.00
CA ARG A 134 9.85 16.63 5.89
C ARG A 134 10.65 17.59 5.03
N ASP A 135 10.12 18.00 3.90
CA ASP A 135 10.79 18.93 2.97
C ASP A 135 10.98 20.31 3.61
N ILE A 136 9.99 20.75 4.43
CA ILE A 136 10.11 21.99 5.22
C ILE A 136 11.29 21.85 6.18
N VAL A 137 11.37 20.77 6.93
CA VAL A 137 12.44 20.55 7.91
C VAL A 137 13.81 20.54 7.23
N GLU A 138 13.98 19.81 6.12
CA GLU A 138 15.26 19.74 5.42
C GLU A 138 15.74 21.09 4.88
N ASN A 139 14.87 21.83 4.17
CA ASN A 139 15.21 23.13 3.62
C ASN A 139 15.51 24.18 4.70
N VAL A 140 14.69 24.19 5.75
CA VAL A 140 14.85 25.16 6.84
C VAL A 140 16.06 24.81 7.68
N LYS A 141 16.33 23.53 7.92
CA LYS A 141 17.50 23.06 8.68
C LYS A 141 18.79 23.56 8.06
N GLU A 142 18.95 23.43 6.74
CA GLU A 142 20.13 23.92 6.02
C GLU A 142 20.34 25.44 6.18
N GLN A 143 19.27 26.22 5.95
CA GLN A 143 19.34 27.69 6.05
C GLN A 143 19.61 28.16 7.48
N VAL A 144 18.99 27.53 8.47
CA VAL A 144 19.16 27.88 9.88
C VAL A 144 20.56 27.49 10.37
N ASP A 145 21.08 26.33 9.94
CA ASP A 145 22.42 25.88 10.32
C ASP A 145 23.50 26.85 9.79
N VAL A 146 23.41 27.28 8.55
CA VAL A 146 24.31 28.30 7.99
C VAL A 146 24.29 29.60 8.80
N ALA A 147 23.12 30.05 9.24
CA ALA A 147 23.02 31.26 10.08
C ALA A 147 23.63 31.04 11.49
N LEU A 148 23.35 29.87 12.08
CA LEU A 148 23.92 29.50 13.39
C LEU A 148 25.42 29.36 13.37
N GLU A 149 26.00 28.74 12.31
CA GLU A 149 27.46 28.66 12.15
C GLU A 149 28.12 30.04 12.11
N GLY A 150 27.49 31.00 11.45
CA GLY A 150 27.93 32.40 11.46
C GLY A 150 27.97 33.03 12.86
N TRP A 151 27.24 32.47 13.82
CA TRP A 151 27.21 32.91 15.23
C TRP A 151 28.05 32.03 16.16
N GLY A 152 28.62 30.92 15.63
CA GLY A 152 29.43 29.96 16.40
C GLY A 152 28.61 28.81 17.01
N TYR A 153 27.37 28.65 16.60
CA TYR A 153 26.49 27.55 16.99
C TYR A 153 26.32 26.57 15.86
N HIS A 154 25.84 25.38 16.18
CA HIS A 154 25.47 24.33 15.23
C HIS A 154 24.07 23.82 15.56
N LEU A 155 23.28 23.60 14.52
CA LEU A 155 21.96 23.04 14.64
C LEU A 155 22.05 21.53 14.79
N GLN A 156 21.67 20.99 15.95
CA GLN A 156 21.62 19.56 16.20
C GLN A 156 20.38 18.94 15.56
N ASP A 157 19.22 19.56 15.81
CA ASP A 157 17.96 19.07 15.29
C ASP A 157 16.90 20.17 15.19
N LEU A 158 16.00 20.04 14.24
CA LEU A 158 14.81 20.86 14.06
C LEU A 158 13.61 19.95 13.87
N GLN A 159 12.65 20.02 14.77
CA GLN A 159 11.41 19.25 14.72
C GLN A 159 10.22 20.17 14.63
N ILE A 160 9.30 19.86 13.71
CA ILE A 160 7.98 20.49 13.66
C ILE A 160 7.03 19.57 14.41
N ASN A 161 6.62 19.98 15.61
CA ASN A 161 5.75 19.19 16.47
C ASN A 161 4.33 19.18 15.97
N ASP A 162 3.82 20.37 15.60
CA ASP A 162 2.43 20.52 15.19
C ASP A 162 2.29 21.55 14.06
N ILE A 163 1.34 21.29 13.16
CA ILE A 163 0.93 22.20 12.10
C ILE A 163 -0.58 22.27 12.14
N THR A 164 -1.10 23.43 12.49
CA THR A 164 -2.55 23.67 12.61
C THR A 164 -2.99 24.82 11.71
N PHE A 165 -4.25 24.80 11.29
CA PHE A 165 -4.87 25.85 10.50
C PHE A 165 -5.99 26.52 11.30
N ASP A 166 -6.49 27.63 10.82
CA ASP A 166 -7.69 28.24 11.36
C ASP A 166 -8.87 27.25 11.30
N GLU A 167 -9.74 27.28 12.30
CA GLU A 167 -10.86 26.35 12.46
C GLU A 167 -11.78 26.32 11.22
N ALA A 168 -12.01 27.47 10.60
CA ALA A 168 -12.79 27.56 9.36
C ALA A 168 -12.14 26.80 8.19
N ILE A 169 -10.81 26.84 8.11
CA ILE A 169 -10.04 26.13 7.08
C ILE A 169 -10.09 24.63 7.34
N ILE A 170 -9.91 24.19 8.59
CA ILE A 170 -10.01 22.79 8.99
C ILE A 170 -11.39 22.22 8.63
N ALA A 171 -12.46 22.94 8.92
CA ALA A 171 -13.82 22.53 8.58
C ALA A 171 -14.01 22.41 7.05
N SER A 172 -13.48 23.36 6.28
CA SER A 172 -13.51 23.33 4.82
C SER A 172 -12.73 22.15 4.24
N MET A 173 -11.52 21.93 4.72
CA MET A 173 -10.67 20.79 4.30
C MET A 173 -11.34 19.44 4.62
N SER A 174 -11.93 19.31 5.81
CA SER A 174 -12.66 18.10 6.21
C SER A 174 -13.83 17.82 5.28
N LYS A 175 -14.56 18.87 4.86
CA LYS A 175 -15.67 18.75 3.91
C LYS A 175 -15.20 18.31 2.52
N VAL A 176 -14.08 18.87 2.04
CA VAL A 176 -13.47 18.47 0.74
C VAL A 176 -12.98 17.02 0.79
N VAL A 177 -12.29 16.64 1.87
CA VAL A 177 -11.82 15.26 2.05
C VAL A 177 -13.00 14.30 2.11
N ALA A 178 -14.05 14.61 2.88
CA ALA A 178 -15.26 13.79 2.94
C ALA A 178 -15.93 13.64 1.56
N SER A 179 -16.04 14.73 0.79
CA SER A 179 -16.59 14.69 -0.57
C SER A 179 -15.75 13.84 -1.52
N ASN A 180 -14.42 13.97 -1.47
CA ASN A 180 -13.51 13.15 -2.28
C ASN A 180 -13.58 11.67 -1.91
N ASN A 181 -13.68 11.36 -0.61
CA ASN A 181 -13.83 9.99 -0.14
C ASN A 181 -15.15 9.37 -0.59
N LEU A 182 -16.26 10.14 -0.54
CA LEU A 182 -17.55 9.69 -1.06
C LEU A 182 -17.50 9.43 -2.56
N LYS A 183 -16.85 10.31 -3.32
CA LYS A 183 -16.66 10.12 -4.77
C LYS A 183 -15.84 8.86 -5.06
N ALA A 184 -14.69 8.69 -4.39
CA ALA A 184 -13.84 7.53 -4.54
C ALA A 184 -14.57 6.22 -4.15
N ALA A 185 -15.36 6.25 -3.08
CA ALA A 185 -16.18 5.12 -2.66
C ALA A 185 -17.22 4.75 -3.74
N ALA A 186 -17.94 5.74 -4.29
CA ALA A 186 -18.92 5.52 -5.36
C ALA A 186 -18.28 4.99 -6.66
N GLU A 187 -17.10 5.49 -7.03
CA GLU A 187 -16.34 5.00 -8.18
C GLU A 187 -15.91 3.54 -7.97
N ASN A 188 -15.37 3.21 -6.79
CA ASN A 188 -14.97 1.85 -6.44
C ASN A 188 -16.15 0.89 -6.41
N GLU A 189 -17.29 1.30 -5.87
CA GLU A 189 -18.52 0.51 -5.83
C GLU A 189 -19.05 0.27 -7.25
N GLY A 190 -19.04 1.29 -8.10
CA GLY A 190 -19.40 1.17 -9.51
C GLY A 190 -18.50 0.20 -10.28
N GLN A 191 -17.19 0.28 -10.06
CA GLN A 191 -16.24 -0.67 -10.67
C GLN A 191 -16.43 -2.09 -10.15
N ALA A 192 -16.62 -2.27 -8.83
CA ALA A 192 -16.87 -3.58 -8.24
C ALA A 192 -18.15 -4.22 -8.81
N LEU A 193 -19.22 -3.44 -8.95
CA LEU A 193 -20.47 -3.90 -9.55
C LEU A 193 -20.28 -4.30 -11.03
N LEU A 194 -19.55 -3.49 -11.80
CA LEU A 194 -19.21 -3.80 -13.19
C LEU A 194 -18.46 -5.13 -13.31
N ILE A 195 -17.39 -5.28 -12.53
CA ILE A 195 -16.56 -6.50 -12.51
C ILE A 195 -17.41 -7.71 -12.11
N THR A 196 -18.24 -7.58 -11.08
CA THR A 196 -19.11 -8.67 -10.61
C THR A 196 -20.08 -9.10 -11.68
N LYS A 197 -20.76 -8.16 -12.34
CA LYS A 197 -21.70 -8.46 -13.43
C LYS A 197 -21.02 -9.09 -14.65
N THR A 198 -19.85 -8.56 -15.03
CA THR A 198 -19.08 -9.10 -16.15
C THR A 198 -18.63 -10.53 -15.85
N LYS A 199 -18.08 -10.76 -14.66
CA LYS A 199 -17.65 -12.11 -14.25
C LYS A 199 -18.80 -13.10 -14.14
N ALA A 200 -19.94 -12.66 -13.64
CA ALA A 200 -21.15 -13.51 -13.62
C ALA A 200 -21.60 -13.89 -15.03
N ALA A 201 -21.66 -12.95 -15.97
CA ALA A 201 -22.02 -13.21 -17.36
C ALA A 201 -20.98 -14.11 -18.07
N GLU A 202 -19.69 -13.91 -17.86
CA GLU A 202 -18.63 -14.79 -18.37
C GLU A 202 -18.77 -16.22 -17.81
N ALA A 203 -19.03 -16.36 -16.52
CA ALA A 203 -19.22 -17.66 -15.87
C ALA A 203 -20.42 -18.37 -16.40
N GLU A 204 -21.55 -17.69 -16.58
CA GLU A 204 -22.79 -18.26 -17.19
C GLU A 204 -22.55 -18.67 -18.63
N GLY A 205 -21.90 -17.83 -19.44
CA GLY A 205 -21.55 -18.16 -20.82
C GLY A 205 -20.63 -19.39 -20.94
N ASN A 206 -19.65 -19.49 -20.05
CA ASN A 206 -18.75 -20.65 -19.99
C ASN A 206 -19.50 -21.91 -19.52
N ALA A 207 -20.38 -21.79 -18.53
CA ALA A 207 -21.20 -22.92 -18.09
C ALA A 207 -22.10 -23.49 -19.25
N ILE A 208 -22.71 -22.59 -20.02
CA ILE A 208 -23.51 -23.00 -21.20
C ILE A 208 -22.64 -23.69 -22.26
N LYS A 209 -21.44 -23.17 -22.54
CA LYS A 209 -20.50 -23.81 -23.49
C LYS A 209 -20.10 -25.21 -23.04
N ILE A 210 -19.69 -25.34 -21.75
CA ILE A 210 -19.29 -26.63 -21.18
C ILE A 210 -20.46 -27.63 -21.22
N ALA A 211 -21.65 -27.19 -20.88
CA ALA A 211 -22.85 -28.05 -20.95
C ALA A 211 -23.13 -28.52 -22.37
N ALA A 212 -23.09 -27.62 -23.37
CA ALA A 212 -23.30 -27.94 -24.78
C ALA A 212 -22.21 -28.88 -25.33
N GLU A 213 -20.95 -28.69 -24.96
CA GLU A 213 -19.86 -29.60 -25.35
C GLU A 213 -20.02 -30.98 -24.72
N ALA A 214 -20.42 -31.05 -23.44
CA ALA A 214 -20.67 -32.29 -22.73
C ALA A 214 -21.85 -33.08 -23.39
N GLU A 215 -22.91 -32.35 -23.76
CA GLU A 215 -24.06 -32.96 -24.43
C GLU A 215 -23.70 -33.47 -25.83
N ARG A 216 -22.94 -32.69 -26.61
CA ARG A 216 -22.42 -33.10 -27.91
C ARG A 216 -21.56 -34.36 -27.79
N LEU A 217 -20.63 -34.38 -26.83
CA LEU A 217 -19.76 -35.54 -26.59
C LEU A 217 -20.57 -36.77 -26.14
N ALA A 218 -21.52 -36.57 -25.24
CA ALA A 218 -22.42 -37.65 -24.81
C ALA A 218 -23.27 -38.21 -25.96
N ALA A 219 -23.79 -37.35 -26.84
CA ALA A 219 -24.52 -37.77 -28.03
C ALA A 219 -23.62 -38.55 -29.01
N GLN A 220 -22.37 -38.07 -29.21
CA GLN A 220 -21.40 -38.77 -30.06
C GLN A 220 -21.06 -40.16 -29.52
N LEU A 221 -20.78 -40.26 -28.22
CA LEU A 221 -20.46 -41.52 -27.56
C LEU A 221 -21.64 -42.50 -27.59
N ARG A 222 -22.88 -41.98 -27.37
CA ARG A 222 -24.11 -42.82 -27.56
C ARG A 222 -24.22 -43.32 -28.97
N GLY A 223 -23.98 -42.46 -29.98
CA GLY A 223 -23.99 -42.84 -31.38
C GLY A 223 -22.96 -43.91 -31.71
N GLN A 224 -21.73 -43.76 -31.22
CA GLN A 224 -20.68 -44.77 -31.38
C GLN A 224 -21.03 -46.08 -30.66
N GLY A 225 -21.57 -46.00 -29.44
CA GLY A 225 -22.04 -47.19 -28.71
C GLY A 225 -23.11 -47.97 -29.47
N VAL A 226 -24.08 -47.26 -30.06
CA VAL A 226 -25.13 -47.88 -30.90
C VAL A 226 -24.53 -48.51 -32.17
N ALA A 227 -23.57 -47.85 -32.81
CA ALA A 227 -22.89 -48.37 -34.00
C ALA A 227 -22.11 -49.66 -33.68
N LEU A 228 -21.31 -49.63 -32.58
CA LEU A 228 -20.59 -50.83 -32.14
C LEU A 228 -21.53 -51.98 -31.76
N PHE A 229 -22.60 -51.67 -31.06
CA PHE A 229 -23.62 -52.66 -30.72
C PHE A 229 -24.21 -53.31 -31.98
N ARG A 230 -24.60 -52.50 -33.00
CA ARG A 230 -25.11 -53.00 -34.27
C ARG A 230 -24.07 -53.86 -34.99
N GLU A 231 -22.81 -53.50 -34.97
CA GLU A 231 -21.71 -54.26 -35.56
C GLU A 231 -21.56 -55.62 -34.87
N GLU A 232 -21.55 -55.67 -33.54
CA GLU A 232 -21.43 -56.88 -32.76
C GLU A 232 -22.64 -57.79 -32.92
N VAL A 233 -23.86 -57.21 -33.00
CA VAL A 233 -25.07 -57.99 -33.30
C VAL A 233 -24.98 -58.56 -34.71
N ALA A 234 -24.55 -57.80 -35.73
CA ALA A 234 -24.40 -58.28 -37.08
C ALA A 234 -23.35 -59.39 -37.19
N LYS A 235 -22.22 -59.31 -36.48
CA LYS A 235 -21.21 -60.38 -36.39
C LYS A 235 -21.80 -61.61 -35.75
N GLY A 236 -22.49 -61.49 -34.62
CA GLY A 236 -23.19 -62.60 -33.97
C GLY A 236 -24.21 -63.29 -34.84
N MET A 237 -25.00 -62.51 -35.60
CA MET A 237 -25.95 -63.02 -36.55
C MET A 237 -25.28 -63.79 -37.71
N SER A 238 -24.18 -63.23 -38.26
CA SER A 238 -23.44 -63.87 -39.36
C SER A 238 -22.83 -65.21 -38.91
N GLN A 239 -22.27 -65.23 -37.69
CA GLN A 239 -21.73 -66.44 -37.07
C GLN A 239 -22.83 -67.49 -36.84
N ALA A 240 -23.96 -67.10 -36.25
CA ALA A 240 -25.09 -67.99 -36.03
C ALA A 240 -25.69 -68.56 -37.37
N ALA A 241 -25.76 -67.70 -38.38
CA ALA A 241 -26.24 -68.16 -39.73
C ALA A 241 -25.25 -69.11 -40.36
N THR A 242 -23.94 -68.98 -40.14
CA THR A 242 -22.92 -69.90 -40.66
C THR A 242 -22.97 -71.24 -39.98
N GLU A 243 -23.07 -71.24 -38.63
CA GLU A 243 -23.16 -72.44 -37.81
C GLU A 243 -24.48 -73.24 -38.13
N MET A 244 -25.59 -72.54 -38.34
CA MET A 244 -26.84 -73.17 -38.66
C MET A 244 -26.86 -73.73 -40.07
N LYS A 245 -26.25 -73.08 -41.09
CA LYS A 245 -26.05 -73.64 -42.42
C LYS A 245 -25.24 -74.95 -42.37
N GLN A 246 -24.26 -75.04 -41.50
CA GLN A 246 -23.47 -76.27 -41.29
C GLN A 246 -24.31 -77.35 -40.62
N ALA A 247 -25.25 -77.01 -39.78
CA ALA A 247 -26.12 -77.89 -39.03
C ALA A 247 -27.40 -78.33 -39.83
N ASN A 248 -27.54 -77.87 -41.08
CA ASN A 248 -28.73 -78.16 -41.97
C ASN A 248 -30.09 -77.73 -41.37
N LEU A 249 -30.10 -76.67 -40.56
CA LEU A 249 -31.26 -76.08 -39.88
C LEU A 249 -31.97 -75.05 -40.81
N ASP A 250 -33.29 -75.00 -40.76
CA ASP A 250 -34.10 -74.09 -41.60
C ASP A 250 -33.91 -72.63 -41.16
N THR A 251 -33.67 -71.71 -42.11
CA THR A 251 -33.45 -70.24 -41.89
C THR A 251 -34.62 -69.56 -41.18
N ASN A 252 -35.83 -70.10 -41.30
CA ASN A 252 -37.06 -69.63 -40.67
C ASN A 252 -36.98 -69.67 -39.10
N VAL A 253 -36.24 -70.63 -38.54
CA VAL A 253 -36.06 -70.77 -37.08
C VAL A 253 -35.21 -69.68 -36.53
N ILE A 254 -34.23 -69.18 -37.29
CA ILE A 254 -33.42 -68.05 -36.94
C ILE A 254 -34.24 -66.77 -36.86
N LEU A 255 -34.97 -66.50 -37.90
CA LEU A 255 -35.85 -65.32 -37.98
C LEU A 255 -36.88 -65.32 -36.84
N PHE A 256 -37.41 -66.48 -36.49
CA PHE A 256 -38.33 -66.60 -35.36
C PHE A 256 -37.66 -66.39 -34.02
N SER A 257 -36.44 -66.91 -33.74
CA SER A 257 -35.71 -66.67 -32.48
C SER A 257 -35.31 -65.23 -32.33
N MET A 258 -34.90 -64.60 -33.44
CA MET A 258 -34.55 -63.14 -33.42
C MET A 258 -35.77 -62.27 -33.18
N TRP A 259 -36.90 -62.61 -33.72
CA TRP A 259 -38.16 -61.91 -33.50
C TRP A 259 -38.61 -62.03 -32.03
N VAL A 260 -38.54 -63.23 -31.46
CA VAL A 260 -38.80 -63.44 -30.01
C VAL A 260 -37.83 -62.63 -29.09
N GLU A 261 -36.56 -62.58 -29.45
CA GLU A 261 -35.57 -61.82 -28.70
C GLU A 261 -35.79 -60.34 -28.84
N ALA A 262 -36.13 -59.85 -30.01
CA ALA A 262 -36.52 -58.46 -30.23
C ALA A 262 -37.74 -58.04 -29.38
N ILE A 263 -38.77 -58.91 -29.36
CA ILE A 263 -39.95 -58.68 -28.50
C ILE A 263 -39.62 -58.72 -27.06
N LYS A 264 -38.78 -59.65 -26.62
CA LYS A 264 -38.30 -59.70 -25.22
C LYS A 264 -37.54 -58.40 -24.81
N ASN A 265 -36.67 -57.92 -25.67
CA ASN A 265 -35.97 -56.69 -25.45
C ASN A 265 -36.89 -55.45 -25.46
N PHE A 266 -37.90 -55.42 -26.35
CA PHE A 266 -38.92 -54.38 -26.30
C PHE A 266 -39.80 -54.45 -25.07
N ALA A 267 -40.09 -55.62 -24.55
CA ALA A 267 -40.88 -55.78 -23.32
C ALA A 267 -40.07 -55.37 -22.06
N GLU A 268 -38.73 -55.62 -22.08
CA GLU A 268 -37.87 -55.34 -20.93
C GLU A 268 -37.42 -53.89 -20.88
N TYR A 269 -37.20 -53.22 -22.02
CA TYR A 269 -36.65 -51.84 -22.09
C TYR A 269 -37.63 -50.81 -22.66
N GLY A 270 -38.77 -51.23 -23.17
CA GLY A 270 -39.82 -50.36 -23.76
C GLY A 270 -40.58 -49.62 -22.65
N LYS A 271 -40.36 -48.33 -22.50
CA LYS A 271 -41.14 -47.47 -21.60
C LYS A 271 -42.58 -47.28 -22.13
N GLY A 272 -43.45 -48.19 -21.77
CA GLY A 272 -44.87 -47.91 -21.70
C GLY A 272 -45.72 -47.92 -23.01
N ASN A 273 -45.17 -48.23 -24.17
CA ASN A 273 -45.98 -48.39 -25.40
C ASN A 273 -46.32 -49.84 -25.61
N VAL A 274 -47.61 -50.20 -25.50
CA VAL A 274 -48.08 -51.51 -25.78
C VAL A 274 -48.21 -51.65 -27.30
N ILE A 275 -47.35 -52.48 -27.92
CA ILE A 275 -47.42 -52.83 -29.33
C ILE A 275 -48.12 -54.14 -29.39
N PHE A 276 -49.34 -54.17 -29.96
CA PHE A 276 -50.03 -55.40 -30.29
C PHE A 276 -49.36 -56.00 -31.54
N LEU A 277 -48.67 -57.07 -31.36
CA LEU A 277 -48.11 -57.84 -32.49
C LEU A 277 -48.97 -59.07 -32.75
N ASP A 278 -49.45 -59.18 -33.96
CA ASP A 278 -50.16 -60.36 -34.40
C ASP A 278 -49.17 -61.56 -34.49
N GLY A 279 -49.39 -62.57 -33.68
CA GLY A 279 -48.49 -63.72 -33.54
C GLY A 279 -48.48 -64.74 -34.65
N GLY A 280 -49.16 -64.46 -35.74
CA GLY A 280 -49.19 -65.36 -36.92
C GLY A 280 -48.02 -65.09 -37.91
N SER A 281 -47.66 -66.06 -38.72
CA SER A 281 -46.64 -65.92 -39.77
C SER A 281 -46.91 -64.74 -40.72
N ASP A 282 -48.19 -64.44 -40.99
CA ASP A 282 -48.68 -63.31 -41.79
C ASP A 282 -48.50 -61.98 -41.06
N GLY A 283 -48.64 -61.94 -39.71
CA GLY A 283 -48.45 -60.76 -38.88
C GLY A 283 -46.98 -60.30 -38.85
N MET A 284 -46.06 -61.24 -38.85
CA MET A 284 -44.61 -60.95 -38.88
C MET A 284 -44.20 -60.28 -40.21
N GLU A 285 -44.74 -60.78 -41.38
CA GLU A 285 -44.37 -60.16 -42.63
C GLU A 285 -44.99 -58.76 -42.82
N LYS A 286 -46.21 -58.53 -42.33
CA LYS A 286 -46.83 -57.20 -42.27
C LYS A 286 -46.07 -56.21 -41.37
N THR A 287 -45.68 -56.66 -40.18
CA THR A 287 -44.96 -55.82 -39.24
C THR A 287 -43.55 -55.44 -39.76
N MET A 288 -42.86 -56.38 -40.42
CA MET A 288 -41.56 -56.13 -41.03
C MET A 288 -41.69 -55.19 -42.24
N LYS A 289 -42.72 -55.29 -43.04
CA LYS A 289 -43.02 -54.37 -44.16
C LYS A 289 -43.38 -52.97 -43.65
N GLN A 290 -44.08 -52.83 -42.51
CA GLN A 290 -44.38 -51.55 -41.87
C GLN A 290 -43.09 -50.87 -41.25
N ILE A 291 -42.23 -51.66 -40.64
CA ILE A 291 -40.94 -51.15 -40.10
C ILE A 291 -40.00 -50.66 -41.21
N MET A 292 -39.94 -51.46 -42.35
CA MET A 292 -39.19 -51.02 -43.54
C MET A 292 -39.76 -49.75 -44.18
N ALA A 293 -41.10 -49.65 -44.24
CA ALA A 293 -41.75 -48.44 -44.77
C ALA A 293 -41.52 -47.21 -43.91
N MET A 294 -41.47 -47.30 -42.55
CA MET A 294 -41.11 -46.20 -41.64
C MET A 294 -39.64 -45.80 -41.76
N GLN A 295 -38.73 -46.77 -41.94
CA GLN A 295 -37.30 -46.47 -42.15
C GLN A 295 -37.04 -45.73 -43.47
N GLN A 296 -37.83 -46.03 -44.53
CA GLN A 296 -37.75 -45.28 -45.80
C GLN A 296 -38.31 -43.85 -45.69
N LEU A 297 -39.26 -43.60 -44.79
CA LEU A 297 -39.79 -42.26 -44.55
C LEU A 297 -38.85 -41.40 -43.72
N GLU A 298 -38.08 -41.96 -42.81
CA GLU A 298 -37.06 -41.26 -42.04
C GLU A 298 -35.80 -40.95 -42.86
N SER A 299 -35.47 -41.77 -43.85
CA SER A 299 -34.30 -41.52 -44.72
C SER A 299 -34.57 -40.45 -45.80
N LYS A 300 -35.78 -39.91 -45.90
CA LYS A 300 -36.18 -38.86 -46.83
C LYS A 300 -36.39 -37.48 -46.16
N LYS A 301 -36.10 -37.35 -44.87
CA LYS A 301 -36.06 -36.10 -44.16
C LYS A 301 -34.63 -35.75 -43.82
#